data_3a3b8b032bf2955e4151deb6170d4fde
#
_entry.id   3a3b8b032bf2955e4151deb6170d4fde
#
_cell.length_a   1.000
_cell.length_b   1.000
_cell.length_c   1.000
_cell.angle_alpha   90.00
_cell.angle_beta   90.00
_cell.angle_gamma   90.00
#
_symmetry.space_group_name_H-M   'P 1'
#
loop_
_entity.id
_entity.type
_entity.pdbx_description
1 polymer ?
#
loop_
_entity_poly.entity_id
_entity_poly.type
_entity_poly.pdbx_seq_one_letter_code
_entity_poly.pdbx_strand_id
1 'polypeptide(L)'
;GAGANESKSEVSSADSRMKNVMIYPMFNFPDLSDSYDPDFQLTNPITSVYDTDRKQNRQTFNMNGSFSWEIFKNFKFKTEFGLDWYYNTDKKYYGPSTYNARTNSSDTEGVHPMAYFADTQRKTFRNTNTVNYNFKDIIKNKDHNLNVLVGEETINKKSSLNDDRLSFFPVSFTASQ
;
A
#
# COMPACT_ATOMS: atom_id res chain seq x y z
N GLY A 1 9.03 -10.12 -19.73
CA GLY A 1 7.78 -9.36 -19.74
C GLY A 1 7.90 -8.12 -18.87
N ALA A 2 7.23 -7.06 -19.22
CA ALA A 2 7.11 -5.85 -18.43
C ALA A 2 5.63 -5.51 -18.29
N GLY A 3 5.23 -5.05 -17.12
CA GLY A 3 3.87 -4.64 -16.85
C GLY A 3 3.84 -3.38 -15.98
N ALA A 4 2.96 -2.45 -16.29
CA ALA A 4 2.67 -1.28 -15.46
C ALA A 4 1.18 -1.24 -15.15
N ASN A 5 0.84 -0.89 -13.93
CA ASN A 5 -0.53 -0.77 -13.48
C ASN A 5 -0.70 0.47 -12.61
N GLU A 6 -1.77 1.22 -12.87
CA GLU A 6 -2.19 2.37 -12.09
C GLU A 6 -3.62 2.16 -11.62
N SER A 7 -3.88 2.40 -10.33
CA SER A 7 -5.23 2.39 -9.79
C SER A 7 -5.48 3.63 -8.94
N LYS A 8 -6.63 4.24 -9.13
CA LYS A 8 -7.14 5.35 -8.32
C LYS A 8 -8.36 4.89 -7.55
N SER A 9 -8.42 5.22 -6.27
CA SER A 9 -9.54 4.89 -5.41
C SER A 9 -9.88 6.08 -4.51
N GLU A 10 -11.14 6.45 -4.49
CA GLU A 10 -11.68 7.55 -3.67
C GLU A 10 -12.50 7.04 -2.47
N VAL A 11 -12.31 5.80 -2.05
CA VAL A 11 -13.15 5.18 -1.02
C VAL A 11 -12.37 4.98 0.27
N SER A 12 -12.92 5.45 1.40
CA SER A 12 -12.43 5.07 2.73
C SER A 12 -12.77 3.61 3.02
N SER A 13 -12.04 2.97 3.94
CA SER A 13 -12.25 1.55 4.26
C SER A 13 -13.71 1.29 4.68
N ALA A 14 -14.36 0.31 4.04
CA ALA A 14 -15.75 -0.06 4.30
C ALA A 14 -15.98 -0.50 5.75
N ASP A 15 -14.99 -1.14 6.38
CA ASP A 15 -15.09 -1.70 7.72
C ASP A 15 -15.34 -0.65 8.80
N SER A 16 -14.65 0.49 8.77
CA SER A 16 -14.86 1.55 9.77
C SER A 16 -16.22 2.24 9.60
N ARG A 17 -16.73 2.34 8.39
CA ARG A 17 -18.06 2.89 8.10
C ARG A 17 -19.16 1.98 8.59
N MET A 18 -19.06 0.68 8.32
CA MET A 18 -20.03 -0.33 8.79
C MET A 18 -20.09 -0.36 10.32
N LYS A 19 -18.94 -0.35 10.99
CA LYS A 19 -18.89 -0.27 12.45
C LYS A 19 -19.65 0.95 12.98
N ASN A 20 -19.41 2.13 12.42
CA ASN A 20 -20.07 3.35 12.86
C ASN A 20 -21.58 3.32 12.64
N VAL A 21 -22.05 2.75 11.51
CA VAL A 21 -23.47 2.56 11.25
C VAL A 21 -24.11 1.60 12.25
N MET A 22 -23.44 0.52 12.62
CA MET A 22 -23.98 -0.49 13.53
C MET A 22 -24.09 -0.01 14.99
N ILE A 23 -23.21 0.87 15.42
CA ILE A 23 -23.21 1.40 16.80
C ILE A 23 -23.99 2.72 16.93
N TYR A 24 -24.35 3.37 15.82
CA TYR A 24 -25.12 4.60 15.85
C TYR A 24 -26.60 4.30 16.13
N PRO A 25 -27.24 4.98 17.10
CA PRO A 25 -28.63 4.71 17.42
C PRO A 25 -29.56 5.01 16.24
N MET A 26 -30.50 4.09 15.97
CA MET A 26 -31.44 4.20 14.85
C MET A 26 -32.39 5.40 14.96
N PHE A 27 -32.62 5.87 16.18
CA PHE A 27 -33.52 6.99 16.46
C PHE A 27 -32.70 8.15 17.00
N ASN A 28 -32.58 9.18 16.20
CA ASN A 28 -32.00 10.45 16.64
C ASN A 28 -33.13 11.31 17.20
N PHE A 29 -33.16 11.47 18.52
CA PHE A 29 -34.11 12.39 19.14
C PHE A 29 -33.68 13.83 18.80
N PRO A 30 -34.65 14.73 18.45
CA PRO A 30 -34.31 16.10 18.04
C PRO A 30 -33.47 16.88 19.05
N ASP A 31 -33.58 16.55 20.32
CA ASP A 31 -32.85 17.19 21.41
C ASP A 31 -31.39 16.65 21.58
N LEU A 32 -31.05 15.58 20.87
CA LEU A 32 -29.68 15.02 20.84
C LEU A 32 -28.94 15.37 19.54
N SER A 33 -29.54 16.18 18.71
CA SER A 33 -29.06 16.55 17.39
C SER A 33 -27.79 17.32 17.50
N ASP A 34 -26.82 17.37 17.81
CA ASP A 34 -25.55 18.10 17.78
C ASP A 34 -24.88 18.33 19.14
N SER A 35 -25.45 17.84 20.23
CA SER A 35 -24.70 17.87 21.48
C SER A 35 -23.57 16.87 21.37
N TYR A 36 -22.38 17.39 21.26
CA TYR A 36 -21.14 16.69 21.48
C TYR A 36 -21.23 15.99 22.83
N ASP A 37 -21.40 14.68 22.82
CA ASP A 37 -21.23 13.87 24.01
C ASP A 37 -19.77 13.35 24.02
N PRO A 38 -18.90 13.93 24.82
CA PRO A 38 -17.50 13.54 24.87
C PRO A 38 -17.30 12.10 25.33
N ASP A 39 -18.26 11.55 26.08
CA ASP A 39 -18.16 10.20 26.67
C ASP A 39 -18.55 9.11 25.68
N PHE A 40 -19.43 9.39 24.72
CA PHE A 40 -19.89 8.39 23.76
C PHE A 40 -19.15 8.37 22.43
N GLN A 41 -18.39 9.40 22.07
CA GLN A 41 -17.60 9.50 20.84
C GLN A 41 -18.37 9.11 19.57
N LEU A 42 -19.70 9.14 19.62
CA LEU A 42 -20.56 8.77 18.50
C LEU A 42 -20.61 9.89 17.49
N THR A 43 -20.16 9.58 16.30
CA THR A 43 -20.21 10.47 15.15
C THR A 43 -21.31 10.00 14.23
N ASN A 44 -22.15 10.92 13.73
CA ASN A 44 -23.15 10.55 12.74
C ASN A 44 -22.44 9.96 11.51
N PRO A 45 -22.70 8.68 11.16
CA PRO A 45 -22.01 8.02 10.07
C PRO A 45 -22.27 8.66 8.71
N ILE A 46 -23.44 9.26 8.51
CA ILE A 46 -23.83 9.91 7.25
C ILE A 46 -23.02 11.19 7.07
N THR A 47 -23.03 12.08 8.06
CA THR A 47 -22.28 13.35 7.98
C THR A 47 -20.77 13.10 7.91
N SER A 48 -20.28 12.11 8.66
CA SER A 48 -18.86 11.72 8.63
C SER A 48 -18.41 11.20 7.26
N VAL A 49 -19.30 10.52 6.52
CA VAL A 49 -18.99 10.06 5.16
C VAL A 49 -18.87 11.23 4.19
N TYR A 50 -19.77 12.20 4.26
CA TYR A 50 -19.74 13.37 3.38
C TYR A 50 -18.57 14.32 3.70
N ASP A 51 -18.10 14.29 4.94
CA ASP A 51 -17.02 15.17 5.42
C ASP A 51 -15.64 14.48 5.40
N THR A 52 -15.55 13.32 4.79
CA THR A 52 -14.28 12.59 4.59
C THR A 52 -13.99 12.49 3.12
N ASP A 53 -12.82 12.95 2.69
CA ASP A 53 -12.30 12.73 1.34
C ASP A 53 -11.04 11.88 1.39
N ARG A 54 -10.91 10.95 0.47
CA ARG A 54 -9.71 10.13 0.32
C ARG A 54 -9.39 9.91 -1.15
N LYS A 55 -8.20 10.33 -1.53
CA LYS A 55 -7.64 10.08 -2.87
C LYS A 55 -6.41 9.19 -2.76
N GLN A 56 -6.48 8.01 -3.35
CA GLN A 56 -5.36 7.10 -3.41
C GLN A 56 -4.94 6.87 -4.86
N ASN A 57 -3.66 7.11 -5.14
CA ASN A 57 -3.05 6.81 -6.42
C ASN A 57 -1.98 5.74 -6.22
N ARG A 58 -2.12 4.61 -6.91
CA ARG A 58 -1.21 3.47 -6.81
C ARG A 58 -0.65 3.15 -8.20
N GLN A 59 0.66 3.13 -8.29
CA GLN A 59 1.39 2.78 -9.50
C GLN A 59 2.28 1.57 -9.21
N THR A 60 2.22 0.58 -10.08
CA THR A 60 3.09 -0.59 -10.02
C THR A 60 3.73 -0.81 -11.37
N PHE A 61 5.03 -1.03 -11.35
CA PHE A 61 5.79 -1.39 -12.53
C PHE A 61 6.60 -2.63 -12.23
N ASN A 62 6.44 -3.68 -13.05
CA ASN A 62 7.16 -4.94 -12.92
C ASN A 62 7.86 -5.23 -14.24
N MET A 63 9.12 -5.53 -14.17
CA MET A 63 9.93 -5.93 -15.30
C MET A 63 10.74 -7.17 -14.95
N ASN A 64 10.64 -8.20 -15.79
CA ASN A 64 11.40 -9.43 -15.63
C ASN A 64 12.09 -9.77 -16.95
N GLY A 65 13.32 -10.22 -16.86
CA GLY A 65 14.09 -10.67 -18.00
C GLY A 65 14.95 -11.87 -17.64
N SER A 66 15.25 -12.67 -18.61
CA SER A 66 16.19 -13.79 -18.46
C SER A 66 17.07 -13.90 -19.69
N PHE A 67 18.31 -14.25 -19.45
CA PHE A 67 19.28 -14.56 -20.48
C PHE A 67 19.88 -15.92 -20.17
N SER A 68 19.96 -16.78 -21.18
CA SER A 68 20.47 -18.14 -21.05
C SER A 68 21.47 -18.38 -22.17
N TRP A 69 22.66 -18.83 -21.82
CA TRP A 69 23.75 -19.08 -22.74
C TRP A 69 24.38 -20.44 -22.49
N GLU A 70 24.45 -21.24 -23.54
CA GLU A 70 25.20 -22.48 -23.54
C GLU A 70 26.62 -22.17 -24.04
N ILE A 71 27.56 -22.04 -23.07
CA ILE A 71 28.94 -21.63 -23.34
C ILE A 71 29.69 -22.73 -24.07
N PHE A 72 29.49 -23.97 -23.67
CA PHE A 72 29.97 -25.18 -24.34
C PHE A 72 29.04 -26.33 -24.03
N LYS A 73 29.23 -27.45 -24.72
CA LYS A 73 28.37 -28.62 -24.62
C LYS A 73 28.16 -29.05 -23.15
N ASN A 74 26.89 -29.19 -22.76
CA ASN A 74 26.47 -29.56 -21.41
C ASN A 74 26.71 -28.51 -20.31
N PHE A 75 27.22 -27.31 -20.63
CA PHE A 75 27.44 -26.20 -19.69
C PHE A 75 26.52 -25.03 -20.03
N LYS A 76 25.57 -24.76 -19.16
CA LYS A 76 24.57 -23.72 -19.35
C LYS A 76 24.65 -22.68 -18.23
N PHE A 77 24.85 -21.44 -18.62
CA PHE A 77 24.70 -20.29 -17.74
C PHE A 77 23.34 -19.64 -17.96
N LYS A 78 22.64 -19.29 -16.87
CA LYS A 78 21.39 -18.55 -16.93
C LYS A 78 21.43 -17.42 -15.91
N THR A 79 21.10 -16.22 -16.35
CA THR A 79 20.85 -15.07 -15.47
C THR A 79 19.41 -14.61 -15.63
N GLU A 80 18.79 -14.30 -14.50
CA GLU A 80 17.43 -13.78 -14.42
C GLU A 80 17.45 -12.50 -13.61
N PHE A 81 16.81 -11.47 -14.09
CA PHE A 81 16.65 -10.23 -13.37
C PHE A 81 15.18 -9.84 -13.28
N GLY A 82 14.83 -9.27 -12.15
CA GLY A 82 13.50 -8.74 -11.87
C GLY A 82 13.60 -7.38 -11.22
N LEU A 83 12.76 -6.45 -11.65
CA LEU A 83 12.59 -5.14 -11.07
C LEU A 83 11.10 -4.94 -10.75
N ASP A 84 10.81 -4.73 -9.48
CA ASP A 84 9.48 -4.36 -9.00
C ASP A 84 9.55 -2.96 -8.42
N TRP A 85 8.75 -2.07 -8.95
CA TRP A 85 8.59 -0.73 -8.43
C TRP A 85 7.13 -0.48 -8.07
N TYR A 86 6.92 -0.09 -6.83
CA TYR A 86 5.63 0.25 -6.26
C TYR A 86 5.68 1.67 -5.72
N TYR A 87 4.72 2.48 -6.10
CA TYR A 87 4.52 3.82 -5.59
C TYR A 87 3.04 4.00 -5.23
N ASN A 88 2.77 4.53 -4.04
CA ASN A 88 1.41 4.78 -3.56
C ASN A 88 1.36 6.10 -2.83
N THR A 89 0.52 7.00 -3.32
CA THR A 89 0.16 8.25 -2.66
C THR A 89 -1.24 8.10 -2.06
N ASP A 90 -1.39 8.33 -0.76
CA ASP A 90 -2.65 8.30 -0.04
C ASP A 90 -2.89 9.67 0.61
N LYS A 91 -3.89 10.38 0.12
CA LYS A 91 -4.31 11.69 0.63
C LYS A 91 -5.67 11.54 1.29
N LYS A 92 -5.78 11.93 2.55
CA LYS A 92 -7.02 11.86 3.32
C LYS A 92 -7.29 13.21 3.94
N TYR A 93 -8.52 13.62 3.87
CA TYR A 93 -9.04 14.77 4.59
C TYR A 93 -10.18 14.31 5.50
N TYR A 94 -10.18 14.80 6.72
CA TYR A 94 -11.18 14.57 7.72
C TYR A 94 -11.73 15.91 8.18
N GLY A 95 -12.97 16.18 7.82
CA GLY A 95 -13.66 17.42 8.20
C GLY A 95 -14.16 17.40 9.65
N PRO A 96 -14.75 18.49 10.12
CA PRO A 96 -15.09 18.69 11.52
C PRO A 96 -16.13 17.72 12.08
N SER A 97 -16.98 17.15 11.24
CA SER A 97 -17.97 16.15 11.66
C SER A 97 -17.43 14.74 11.81
N THR A 98 -16.12 14.54 11.59
CA THR A 98 -15.48 13.23 11.67
C THR A 98 -14.92 12.93 13.06
N TYR A 99 -14.88 11.66 13.43
CA TYR A 99 -14.24 11.21 14.67
C TYR A 99 -12.75 11.62 14.75
N ASN A 100 -12.03 11.53 13.62
CA ASN A 100 -10.61 11.87 13.59
C ASN A 100 -10.33 13.34 13.87
N ALA A 101 -11.20 14.24 13.42
CA ALA A 101 -11.07 15.67 13.71
C ALA A 101 -11.31 15.96 15.20
N ARG A 102 -12.23 15.24 15.84
CA ARG A 102 -12.53 15.39 17.27
C ARG A 102 -11.42 14.86 18.17
N THR A 103 -10.90 13.67 17.89
CA THR A 103 -9.85 13.06 18.71
C THR A 103 -8.48 13.70 18.54
N ASN A 104 -8.27 14.45 17.46
CA ASN A 104 -7.03 15.18 17.22
C ASN A 104 -6.98 16.53 17.94
N SER A 105 -8.09 16.97 18.51
CA SER A 105 -8.15 18.20 19.30
C SER A 105 -7.63 17.92 20.71
N SER A 106 -6.43 18.38 21.01
CA SER A 106 -5.90 18.42 22.38
C SER A 106 -6.42 19.61 23.18
N ASP A 107 -7.11 20.53 22.50
CA ASP A 107 -7.68 21.73 23.08
C ASP A 107 -9.18 21.59 23.34
N THR A 108 -9.60 22.17 24.46
CA THR A 108 -11.02 22.30 24.84
C THR A 108 -11.81 23.25 23.94
N GLU A 109 -11.20 23.89 22.98
CA GLU A 109 -11.80 24.98 22.19
C GLU A 109 -12.37 24.57 20.83
N GLY A 110 -12.30 23.30 20.41
CA GLY A 110 -12.99 22.96 19.18
C GLY A 110 -12.50 21.73 18.43
N VAL A 111 -13.25 21.43 17.39
CA VAL A 111 -12.99 20.35 16.45
C VAL A 111 -12.17 20.89 15.30
N HIS A 112 -10.99 20.37 15.07
CA HIS A 112 -10.12 20.82 14.01
C HIS A 112 -10.03 19.78 12.88
N PRO A 113 -10.36 20.18 11.64
CA PRO A 113 -10.14 19.34 10.47
C PRO A 113 -8.68 18.88 10.36
N MET A 114 -8.48 17.70 9.80
CA MET A 114 -7.18 17.08 9.67
C MET A 114 -6.96 16.60 8.25
N ALA A 115 -5.77 16.86 7.69
CA ALA A 115 -5.30 16.28 6.46
C ALA A 115 -4.12 15.33 6.73
N TYR A 116 -4.12 14.21 6.02
CA TYR A 116 -3.08 13.20 6.09
C TYR A 116 -2.57 12.88 4.69
N PHE A 117 -1.27 12.95 4.52
CA PHE A 117 -0.57 12.65 3.27
C PHE A 117 0.43 11.54 3.53
N ALA A 118 0.37 10.48 2.77
CA ALA A 118 1.33 9.39 2.87
C ALA A 118 1.82 8.97 1.49
N ASP A 119 3.14 9.00 1.32
CA ASP A 119 3.81 8.52 0.13
C ASP A 119 4.63 7.28 0.48
N THR A 120 4.27 6.16 -0.13
CA THR A 120 4.98 4.90 0.03
C THR A 120 5.66 4.52 -1.27
N GLN A 121 6.96 4.33 -1.23
CA GLN A 121 7.74 3.83 -2.35
C GLN A 121 8.45 2.54 -1.97
N ARG A 122 8.35 1.52 -2.83
CA ARG A 122 9.14 0.28 -2.72
C ARG A 122 9.80 -0.02 -4.05
N LYS A 123 11.07 -0.37 -3.98
CA LYS A 123 11.84 -0.85 -5.11
C LYS A 123 12.47 -2.18 -4.72
N THR A 124 12.24 -3.21 -5.52
CA THR A 124 12.87 -4.52 -5.34
C THR A 124 13.60 -4.87 -6.62
N PHE A 125 14.88 -5.06 -6.51
CA PHE A 125 15.71 -5.61 -7.58
C PHE A 125 16.13 -7.01 -7.19
N ARG A 126 15.92 -7.97 -8.09
CA ARG A 126 16.34 -9.36 -7.95
C ARG A 126 17.23 -9.73 -9.11
N ASN A 127 18.35 -10.37 -8.80
CA ASN A 127 19.19 -11.01 -9.80
C ASN A 127 19.52 -12.42 -9.34
N THR A 128 19.27 -13.39 -10.21
CA THR A 128 19.54 -14.81 -9.97
C THR A 128 20.45 -15.31 -11.07
N ASN A 129 21.61 -15.82 -10.71
CA ASN A 129 22.57 -16.41 -11.61
C ASN A 129 22.67 -17.91 -11.34
N THR A 130 22.55 -18.72 -12.36
CA THR A 130 22.64 -20.18 -12.25
C THR A 130 23.58 -20.75 -13.29
N VAL A 131 24.36 -21.71 -12.87
CA VAL A 131 25.25 -22.51 -13.71
C VAL A 131 24.80 -23.95 -13.60
N ASN A 132 24.59 -24.57 -14.73
CA ASN A 132 24.21 -25.97 -14.83
C ASN A 132 25.23 -26.71 -15.69
N TYR A 133 25.74 -27.82 -15.16
CA TYR A 133 26.64 -28.72 -15.89
C TYR A 133 26.14 -30.15 -15.84
N ASN A 134 26.00 -30.78 -17.03
CA ASN A 134 25.62 -32.16 -17.15
C ASN A 134 26.86 -33.02 -17.49
N PHE A 135 27.20 -33.91 -16.58
CA PHE A 135 28.37 -34.82 -16.69
C PHE A 135 28.18 -36.03 -17.61
N LYS A 136 27.12 -36.04 -18.41
CA LYS A 136 26.76 -37.16 -19.29
C LYS A 136 27.90 -37.64 -20.18
N ASP A 137 28.73 -36.73 -20.69
CA ASP A 137 29.82 -37.07 -21.59
C ASP A 137 31.10 -37.54 -20.85
N ILE A 138 31.20 -37.24 -19.55
CA ILE A 138 32.33 -37.61 -18.69
C ILE A 138 32.06 -38.98 -18.08
N ILE A 139 30.83 -39.24 -17.65
CA ILE A 139 30.40 -40.52 -17.10
C ILE A 139 30.00 -41.42 -18.27
N LYS A 140 30.91 -42.23 -18.77
CA LYS A 140 30.68 -43.13 -19.92
C LYS A 140 29.68 -44.26 -19.64
N ASN A 141 29.19 -44.34 -18.42
CA ASN A 141 28.21 -45.38 -18.06
C ASN A 141 26.80 -44.86 -18.38
N LYS A 142 26.04 -45.58 -19.21
CA LYS A 142 24.69 -45.19 -19.64
C LYS A 142 23.65 -45.26 -18.52
N ASP A 143 23.96 -45.91 -17.43
CA ASP A 143 23.03 -46.11 -16.30
C ASP A 143 23.11 -44.96 -15.28
N HIS A 144 24.06 -44.04 -15.43
CA HIS A 144 24.25 -42.91 -14.51
C HIS A 144 24.26 -41.56 -15.24
N ASN A 145 23.44 -40.65 -14.75
CA ASN A 145 23.43 -39.28 -15.22
C ASN A 145 23.58 -38.37 -14.00
N LEU A 146 24.64 -37.56 -14.00
CA LEU A 146 24.89 -36.56 -12.96
C LEU A 146 24.70 -35.17 -13.56
N ASN A 147 23.80 -34.39 -12.95
CA ASN A 147 23.58 -33.00 -13.29
C ASN A 147 23.82 -32.14 -12.04
N VAL A 148 24.71 -31.16 -12.14
CA VAL A 148 25.05 -30.27 -11.05
C VAL A 148 24.59 -28.87 -11.41
N LEU A 149 23.79 -28.28 -10.52
CA LEU A 149 23.29 -26.91 -10.62
C LEU A 149 23.80 -26.12 -9.41
N VAL A 150 24.46 -25.01 -9.70
CA VAL A 150 24.94 -24.04 -8.70
C VAL A 150 24.33 -22.70 -9.05
N GLY A 151 23.87 -21.97 -8.04
CA GLY A 151 23.29 -20.65 -8.26
C GLY A 151 23.46 -19.73 -7.06
N GLU A 152 23.37 -18.45 -7.34
CA GLU A 152 23.28 -17.40 -6.36
C GLU A 152 22.08 -16.49 -6.65
N GLU A 153 21.50 -15.93 -5.62
CA GLU A 153 20.43 -14.94 -5.74
C GLU A 153 20.76 -13.71 -4.89
N THR A 154 20.66 -12.56 -5.52
CA THR A 154 20.80 -11.27 -4.85
C THR A 154 19.46 -10.55 -4.89
N ILE A 155 18.96 -10.14 -3.72
CA ILE A 155 17.72 -9.37 -3.59
C ILE A 155 18.02 -8.06 -2.86
N ASN A 156 17.80 -6.95 -3.55
CA ASN A 156 17.90 -5.62 -2.96
C ASN A 156 16.50 -5.01 -2.84
N LYS A 157 16.08 -4.74 -1.60
CA LYS A 157 14.79 -4.11 -1.30
C LYS A 157 15.01 -2.76 -0.66
N LYS A 158 14.44 -1.71 -1.26
CA LYS A 158 14.42 -0.36 -0.69
C LYS A 158 12.96 0.06 -0.51
N SER A 159 12.61 0.45 0.72
CA SER A 159 11.30 0.98 1.05
C SER A 159 11.47 2.35 1.70
N SER A 160 10.66 3.30 1.27
CA SER A 160 10.56 4.63 1.86
C SER A 160 9.10 4.92 2.13
N LEU A 161 8.80 5.43 3.31
CA LEU A 161 7.50 5.93 3.71
C LEU A 161 7.71 7.36 4.21
N ASN A 162 7.00 8.30 3.59
CA ASN A 162 6.87 9.65 4.08
C ASN A 162 5.41 9.84 4.44
N ASP A 163 5.13 10.23 5.66
CA ASP A 163 3.80 10.54 6.14
C ASP A 163 3.80 11.89 6.86
N ASP A 164 2.87 12.74 6.45
CA ASP A 164 2.67 14.05 7.02
C ASP A 164 1.23 14.17 7.51
N ARG A 165 1.07 14.68 8.71
CA ARG A 165 -0.23 14.99 9.31
C ARG A 165 -0.31 16.48 9.58
N LEU A 166 -1.32 17.11 9.00
CA LEU A 166 -1.63 18.51 9.18
C LEU A 166 -2.97 18.62 9.91
N SER A 167 -3.00 19.43 10.95
CA SER A 167 -4.18 19.69 11.78
C SER A 167 -4.35 21.20 12.01
N PHE A 168 -5.45 21.57 12.66
CA PHE A 168 -5.77 22.97 12.95
C PHE A 168 -6.16 23.82 11.74
N PHE A 169 -6.76 23.18 10.73
CA PHE A 169 -7.41 23.94 9.67
C PHE A 169 -8.63 24.68 10.18
N PRO A 170 -8.98 25.86 9.62
CA PRO A 170 -10.25 26.52 9.90
C PRO A 170 -11.43 25.59 9.64
N VAL A 171 -12.47 25.65 10.47
CA VAL A 171 -13.67 24.80 10.34
C VAL A 171 -14.38 24.99 8.97
N SER A 172 -14.18 26.16 8.36
CA SER A 172 -14.70 26.46 7.01
C SER A 172 -13.94 25.78 5.87
N PHE A 173 -12.81 25.13 6.17
CA PHE A 173 -12.01 24.45 5.15
C PHE A 173 -12.71 23.16 4.72
N THR A 174 -12.85 22.95 3.42
CA THR A 174 -13.51 21.78 2.85
C THR A 174 -12.51 20.91 2.08
N ALA A 175 -12.88 19.64 1.85
CA ALA A 175 -12.04 18.70 1.13
C ALA A 175 -11.70 19.09 -0.32
N SER A 176 -12.45 20.04 -0.88
CA SER A 176 -12.25 20.55 -2.24
C SER A 176 -11.24 21.69 -2.35
N GLN A 177 -10.78 22.24 -1.25
CA GLN A 177 -9.78 23.31 -1.16
C GLN A 177 -8.39 22.75 -0.85
#